data_16f3badfb41ac760af5e0bd872318f7e
#
_entry.id   16f3badfb41ac760af5e0bd872318f7e
#
_cell.length_a   1.000
_cell.length_b   1.000
_cell.length_c   1.000
_cell.angle_alpha   90.00
_cell.angle_beta   90.00
_cell.angle_gamma   90.00
#
_symmetry.space_group_name_H-M   'P 1'
#
loop_
_entity.id
_entity.type
_entity.pdbx_description
1 polymer ?
#
loop_
_entity_poly.entity_id
_entity_poly.type
_entity_poly.pdbx_seq_one_letter_code
_entity_poly.pdbx_strand_id
1 'polypeptide(L)'
;MRTHYCGELNAKHIGDTITVCGWVHRRRDHGGVIFLDLRDRQGLLQLVVDPDTKDAFATADRARSEWVMQITGLVRARPEGTVNADMPTGEIEVLGREVRVLNTADTPPFQLDEHAKVGEEVRLKHRYMDLRRPEMLENLMLRSRVTTFVRNFLADHGFVDTETPVLTRATPEGARDYLVPSRVHKGEFFALPQSPQLFKQLLMVAGLDRYFQIAKCFRDEDLRADRQPEFTQIDLEMSFADEEVVMSLTESMIRELFQAEMGVDLGAFPRMPYAEAMARFGSDKPDLRIPLELIDIKDLMSQVDFKVFSGPANDPNGRVTVLKVPGGASISRKEIDDYTKFVGQYGAKGLAWVKVNALSEGLEGLQSPILKFMPDDVVMALMERVDAADGDILFFGADSTRVVSDGLGALRVKLGHDL
;
A
#
# COMPACT_ATOMS: atom_id res chain seq x y z
N MET A 1 -22.27 29.96 -8.95
CA MET A 1 -22.44 29.83 -7.50
C MET A 1 -21.12 30.09 -6.76
N ARG A 2 -20.00 29.54 -7.19
CA ARG A 2 -18.63 29.88 -6.76
C ARG A 2 -17.79 30.30 -7.97
N THR A 3 -16.79 31.16 -7.76
CA THR A 3 -15.79 31.53 -8.76
C THR A 3 -14.55 30.69 -8.67
N HIS A 4 -14.13 30.32 -7.44
CA HIS A 4 -12.91 29.57 -7.13
C HIS A 4 -13.16 28.50 -6.07
N TYR A 5 -12.33 27.46 -6.06
CA TYR A 5 -12.20 26.56 -4.92
C TYR A 5 -11.35 27.20 -3.81
N CYS A 6 -11.55 26.76 -2.57
CA CYS A 6 -10.82 27.32 -1.42
C CYS A 6 -9.30 27.13 -1.56
N GLY A 7 -8.85 25.93 -1.91
CA GLY A 7 -7.43 25.62 -2.00
C GLY A 7 -6.72 26.12 -3.27
N GLU A 8 -7.44 26.65 -4.25
CA GLU A 8 -6.85 27.22 -5.49
C GLU A 8 -6.28 28.63 -5.29
N LEU A 9 -6.76 29.32 -4.24
CA LEU A 9 -6.41 30.71 -3.99
C LEU A 9 -4.99 30.86 -3.42
N ASN A 10 -4.28 31.86 -3.90
CA ASN A 10 -2.92 32.18 -3.49
C ASN A 10 -2.63 33.68 -3.65
N ALA A 11 -1.40 34.12 -3.41
CA ALA A 11 -1.00 35.53 -3.46
C ALA A 11 -1.31 36.23 -4.79
N LYS A 12 -1.42 35.51 -5.91
CA LYS A 12 -1.75 36.11 -7.22
C LYS A 12 -3.19 36.66 -7.30
N HIS A 13 -4.06 36.21 -6.40
CA HIS A 13 -5.46 36.64 -6.34
C HIS A 13 -5.68 37.83 -5.40
N ILE A 14 -4.61 38.39 -4.79
CA ILE A 14 -4.73 39.56 -3.89
C ILE A 14 -5.33 40.75 -4.69
N GLY A 15 -6.41 41.32 -4.19
CA GLY A 15 -7.16 42.39 -4.83
C GLY A 15 -8.41 41.91 -5.59
N ASP A 16 -8.56 40.60 -5.82
CA ASP A 16 -9.74 40.05 -6.47
C ASP A 16 -10.91 39.92 -5.53
N THR A 17 -12.11 40.17 -6.02
CA THR A 17 -13.35 39.83 -5.34
C THR A 17 -13.81 38.46 -5.83
N ILE A 18 -13.87 37.50 -4.92
CA ILE A 18 -14.18 36.10 -5.23
C ILE A 18 -15.39 35.62 -4.45
N THR A 19 -15.98 34.52 -4.94
CA THR A 19 -17.02 33.77 -4.21
C THR A 19 -16.56 32.32 -4.04
N VAL A 20 -16.55 31.86 -2.79
CA VAL A 20 -16.24 30.47 -2.43
C VAL A 20 -17.44 29.80 -1.77
N CYS A 21 -17.53 28.48 -1.92
CA CYS A 21 -18.52 27.64 -1.24
C CYS A 21 -17.82 26.47 -0.59
N GLY A 22 -18.18 26.15 0.64
CA GLY A 22 -17.57 25.04 1.36
C GLY A 22 -18.22 24.76 2.69
N TRP A 23 -17.60 23.89 3.46
CA TRP A 23 -18.00 23.51 4.81
C TRP A 23 -17.17 24.26 5.84
N VAL A 24 -17.81 24.78 6.90
CA VAL A 24 -17.11 25.42 8.02
C VAL A 24 -16.33 24.37 8.79
N HIS A 25 -15.00 24.39 8.64
CA HIS A 25 -14.10 23.51 9.37
C HIS A 25 -13.91 23.98 10.81
N ARG A 26 -13.63 25.29 10.98
CA ARG A 26 -13.43 25.90 12.29
C ARG A 26 -13.97 27.34 12.32
N ARG A 27 -14.57 27.73 13.45
CA ARG A 27 -14.94 29.10 13.75
C ARG A 27 -14.16 29.58 14.98
N ARG A 28 -13.63 30.78 14.90
CA ARG A 28 -12.96 31.47 16.01
C ARG A 28 -13.46 32.88 16.10
N ASP A 29 -13.60 33.40 17.35
CA ASP A 29 -13.90 34.80 17.64
C ASP A 29 -12.69 35.40 18.36
N HIS A 30 -12.15 36.46 17.79
CA HIS A 30 -11.02 37.17 18.36
C HIS A 30 -11.36 38.67 18.43
N GLY A 31 -11.84 39.10 19.60
CA GLY A 31 -12.07 40.51 19.88
C GLY A 31 -13.13 41.17 18.99
N GLY A 32 -14.18 40.43 18.62
CA GLY A 32 -15.25 40.94 17.77
C GLY A 32 -15.01 40.83 16.27
N VAL A 33 -14.02 40.06 15.85
CA VAL A 33 -13.79 39.65 14.44
C VAL A 33 -13.96 38.13 14.35
N ILE A 34 -14.80 37.68 13.44
CA ILE A 34 -15.06 36.25 13.24
C ILE A 34 -14.11 35.72 12.16
N PHE A 35 -13.38 34.64 12.51
CA PHE A 35 -12.56 33.87 11.60
C PHE A 35 -13.27 32.55 11.29
N LEU A 36 -13.43 32.25 10.01
CA LEU A 36 -13.96 30.99 9.50
C LEU A 36 -12.91 30.32 8.65
N ASP A 37 -12.54 29.10 8.99
CA ASP A 37 -11.78 28.26 8.09
C ASP A 37 -12.82 27.45 7.27
N LEU A 38 -12.92 27.75 5.98
CA LEU A 38 -13.83 27.08 5.05
C LEU A 38 -13.07 26.00 4.29
N ARG A 39 -13.64 24.80 4.21
CA ARG A 39 -13.05 23.65 3.54
C ARG A 39 -13.86 23.24 2.32
N ASP A 40 -13.16 22.94 1.24
CA ASP A 40 -13.70 22.19 0.13
C ASP A 40 -12.75 21.06 -0.29
N ARG A 41 -12.95 20.45 -1.45
CA ARG A 41 -12.10 19.33 -1.92
C ARG A 41 -10.66 19.73 -2.26
N GLN A 42 -10.38 21.02 -2.47
CA GLN A 42 -9.06 21.53 -2.82
C GLN A 42 -8.26 21.99 -1.60
N GLY A 43 -8.93 22.19 -0.46
CA GLY A 43 -8.25 22.57 0.77
C GLY A 43 -9.01 23.52 1.66
N LEU A 44 -8.27 24.19 2.55
CA LEU A 44 -8.76 25.14 3.53
C LEU A 44 -8.45 26.57 3.10
N LEU A 45 -9.37 27.49 3.43
CA LEU A 45 -9.22 28.92 3.25
C LEU A 45 -9.68 29.66 4.50
N GLN A 46 -8.88 30.57 5.03
CA GLN A 46 -9.31 31.46 6.09
C GLN A 46 -10.13 32.63 5.54
N LEU A 47 -11.28 32.84 6.13
CA LEU A 47 -12.14 33.99 5.88
C LEU A 47 -12.24 34.82 7.17
N VAL A 48 -12.26 36.13 6.99
CA VAL A 48 -12.37 37.10 8.08
C VAL A 48 -13.64 37.91 7.87
N VAL A 49 -14.49 37.97 8.86
CA VAL A 49 -15.70 38.78 8.81
C VAL A 49 -15.67 39.76 9.97
N ASP A 50 -15.58 41.04 9.62
CA ASP A 50 -15.54 42.15 10.57
C ASP A 50 -16.95 42.72 10.84
N PRO A 51 -17.15 43.47 11.94
CA PRO A 51 -18.44 44.06 12.29
C PRO A 51 -18.91 45.18 11.35
N ASP A 52 -18.06 45.65 10.43
CA ASP A 52 -18.43 46.71 9.49
C ASP A 52 -19.54 46.24 8.55
N THR A 53 -19.63 44.92 8.30
CA THR A 53 -20.67 44.30 7.50
C THR A 53 -21.65 43.54 8.42
N LYS A 54 -22.61 44.27 9.03
CA LYS A 54 -23.49 43.77 10.10
C LYS A 54 -24.19 42.44 9.78
N ASP A 55 -24.78 42.29 8.59
CA ASP A 55 -25.53 41.10 8.21
C ASP A 55 -24.61 39.89 8.01
N ALA A 56 -23.46 40.10 7.35
CA ALA A 56 -22.44 39.08 7.17
C ALA A 56 -21.86 38.63 8.51
N PHE A 57 -21.58 39.60 9.40
CA PHE A 57 -21.06 39.34 10.74
C PHE A 57 -22.05 38.52 11.58
N ALA A 58 -23.32 38.94 11.66
CA ALA A 58 -24.37 38.23 12.39
C ALA A 58 -24.60 36.81 11.86
N THR A 59 -24.40 36.59 10.56
CA THR A 59 -24.50 35.26 9.94
C THR A 59 -23.27 34.41 10.28
N ALA A 60 -22.07 34.96 10.20
CA ALA A 60 -20.81 34.28 10.53
C ALA A 60 -20.72 33.93 12.01
N ASP A 61 -21.24 34.77 12.90
CA ASP A 61 -21.28 34.56 14.36
C ASP A 61 -22.08 33.30 14.73
N ARG A 62 -23.18 33.05 14.04
CA ARG A 62 -24.03 31.86 14.26
C ARG A 62 -23.49 30.59 13.63
N ALA A 63 -22.47 30.67 12.73
CA ALA A 63 -21.93 29.52 12.01
C ALA A 63 -21.42 28.44 12.99
N ARG A 64 -21.66 27.18 12.62
CA ARG A 64 -21.18 26.00 13.37
C ARG A 64 -20.42 25.08 12.42
N SER A 65 -19.66 24.18 13.00
CA SER A 65 -18.87 23.18 12.26
C SER A 65 -19.76 22.44 11.26
N GLU A 66 -19.22 22.23 10.07
CA GLU A 66 -19.84 21.54 8.92
C GLU A 66 -21.09 22.22 8.33
N TRP A 67 -21.45 23.43 8.74
CA TRP A 67 -22.40 24.22 7.98
C TRP A 67 -21.86 24.51 6.57
N VAL A 68 -22.72 24.45 5.59
CA VAL A 68 -22.39 24.79 4.21
C VAL A 68 -22.63 26.26 3.97
N MET A 69 -21.61 26.97 3.58
CA MET A 69 -21.68 28.42 3.40
C MET A 69 -21.16 28.84 2.03
N GLN A 70 -21.73 29.94 1.53
CA GLN A 70 -21.22 30.72 0.42
C GLN A 70 -20.74 32.06 0.94
N ILE A 71 -19.54 32.45 0.59
CA ILE A 71 -18.94 33.70 1.06
C ILE A 71 -18.33 34.43 -0.14
N THR A 72 -18.75 35.69 -0.32
CA THR A 72 -18.18 36.61 -1.32
C THR A 72 -17.33 37.64 -0.58
N GLY A 73 -16.11 37.88 -1.02
CA GLY A 73 -15.21 38.79 -0.36
C GLY A 73 -13.94 39.11 -1.15
N LEU A 74 -13.15 40.02 -0.59
CA LEU A 74 -11.91 40.50 -1.16
C LEU A 74 -10.73 39.64 -0.67
N VAL A 75 -9.94 39.10 -1.56
CA VAL A 75 -8.68 38.41 -1.23
C VAL A 75 -7.64 39.45 -0.82
N ARG A 76 -7.01 39.25 0.34
CA ARG A 76 -5.92 40.10 0.81
C ARG A 76 -4.78 39.27 1.43
N ALA A 77 -3.61 39.86 1.51
CA ALA A 77 -2.52 39.25 2.28
C ALA A 77 -2.90 39.20 3.76
N ARG A 78 -2.49 38.16 4.46
CA ARG A 78 -2.61 38.13 5.93
C ARG A 78 -1.73 39.22 6.52
N PRO A 79 -2.12 39.80 7.66
CA PRO A 79 -1.29 40.72 8.39
C PRO A 79 0.09 40.11 8.73
N GLU A 80 1.10 40.99 8.81
CA GLU A 80 2.44 40.56 9.19
C GLU A 80 2.44 39.78 10.52
N GLY A 81 3.17 38.67 10.58
CA GLY A 81 3.22 37.79 11.74
C GLY A 81 2.04 36.80 11.87
N THR A 82 1.05 36.84 10.95
CA THR A 82 -0.12 35.92 10.98
C THR A 82 -0.13 34.90 9.83
N VAL A 83 0.91 34.89 9.00
CA VAL A 83 1.09 33.89 7.95
C VAL A 83 1.15 32.48 8.57
N ASN A 84 0.39 31.54 8.01
CA ASN A 84 0.37 30.17 8.48
C ASN A 84 1.04 29.25 7.45
N ALA A 85 2.28 28.84 7.73
CA ALA A 85 3.06 27.97 6.86
C ALA A 85 2.47 26.54 6.70
N ASP A 86 1.62 26.10 7.64
CA ASP A 86 0.99 24.78 7.61
C ASP A 86 -0.23 24.73 6.67
N MET A 87 -0.64 25.85 6.09
CA MET A 87 -1.72 25.92 5.12
C MET A 87 -1.22 26.35 3.75
N PRO A 88 -1.56 25.65 2.66
CA PRO A 88 -1.21 26.08 1.30
C PRO A 88 -1.71 27.50 0.96
N THR A 89 -2.85 27.91 1.53
CA THR A 89 -3.42 29.25 1.38
C THR A 89 -3.00 30.22 2.50
N GLY A 90 -2.01 29.87 3.29
CA GLY A 90 -1.69 30.55 4.55
C GLY A 90 -1.08 31.95 4.45
N GLU A 91 -0.70 32.38 3.25
CA GLU A 91 -0.25 33.78 2.96
C GLU A 91 -1.41 34.77 2.79
N ILE A 92 -2.60 34.24 2.49
CA ILE A 92 -3.78 35.05 2.19
C ILE A 92 -4.94 34.76 3.13
N GLU A 93 -5.90 35.67 3.12
CA GLU A 93 -7.22 35.49 3.72
C GLU A 93 -8.25 36.25 2.88
N VAL A 94 -9.53 35.90 3.04
CA VAL A 94 -10.61 36.60 2.36
C VAL A 94 -11.40 37.44 3.35
N LEU A 95 -11.51 38.71 3.10
CA LEU A 95 -12.37 39.61 3.85
C LEU A 95 -13.81 39.46 3.35
N GLY A 96 -14.61 38.68 4.08
CA GLY A 96 -15.98 38.35 3.73
C GLY A 96 -16.94 39.55 3.82
N ARG A 97 -17.60 39.86 2.73
CA ARG A 97 -18.58 40.98 2.63
C ARG A 97 -20.02 40.48 2.55
N GLU A 98 -20.22 39.35 1.89
CA GLU A 98 -21.50 38.66 1.82
C GLU A 98 -21.34 37.24 2.35
N VAL A 99 -22.15 36.87 3.34
CA VAL A 99 -22.10 35.53 3.94
C VAL A 99 -23.52 34.94 3.91
N ARG A 100 -23.66 33.82 3.21
CA ARG A 100 -24.91 33.11 3.07
C ARG A 100 -24.80 31.68 3.57
N VAL A 101 -25.70 31.26 4.42
CA VAL A 101 -25.86 29.86 4.83
C VAL A 101 -26.64 29.14 3.74
N LEU A 102 -26.03 28.12 3.15
CA LEU A 102 -26.67 27.27 2.14
C LEU A 102 -27.38 26.10 2.81
N ASN A 103 -26.76 25.55 3.88
CA ASN A 103 -27.35 24.50 4.69
C ASN A 103 -26.72 24.49 6.09
N THR A 104 -27.53 24.16 7.09
CA THR A 104 -27.05 23.92 8.46
C THR A 104 -26.74 22.44 8.66
N ALA A 105 -25.97 22.12 9.67
CA ALA A 105 -25.63 20.75 10.06
C ALA A 105 -25.70 20.63 11.59
N ASP A 106 -26.05 19.44 12.06
CA ASP A 106 -25.87 19.04 13.46
C ASP A 106 -24.38 18.84 13.76
N THR A 107 -24.06 18.76 15.04
CA THR A 107 -22.67 18.50 15.47
C THR A 107 -22.16 17.18 14.90
N PRO A 108 -21.02 17.17 14.20
CA PRO A 108 -20.45 15.95 13.66
C PRO A 108 -20.15 14.89 14.73
N PRO A 109 -20.26 13.60 14.43
CA PRO A 109 -19.96 12.52 15.38
C PRO A 109 -18.49 12.46 15.79
N PHE A 110 -17.60 13.07 15.03
CA PHE A 110 -16.16 13.21 15.30
C PHE A 110 -15.58 14.39 14.53
N GLN A 111 -14.41 14.84 14.96
CA GLN A 111 -13.68 15.92 14.27
C GLN A 111 -13.03 15.40 12.98
N LEU A 112 -13.03 16.24 11.95
CA LEU A 112 -12.50 15.91 10.63
C LEU A 112 -11.05 16.39 10.42
N ASP A 113 -10.29 16.43 11.50
CA ASP A 113 -8.86 16.78 11.48
C ASP A 113 -8.01 15.54 11.09
N GLU A 114 -6.87 15.75 10.45
CA GLU A 114 -5.93 14.72 10.03
C GLU A 114 -5.50 13.78 11.18
N HIS A 115 -5.37 14.33 12.38
CA HIS A 115 -4.84 13.61 13.54
C HIS A 115 -5.93 13.13 14.51
N ALA A 116 -7.22 13.25 14.14
CA ALA A 116 -8.30 12.77 15.00
C ALA A 116 -8.23 11.23 15.14
N LYS A 117 -7.94 10.76 16.36
CA LYS A 117 -7.97 9.33 16.69
C LYS A 117 -9.41 8.87 16.86
N VAL A 118 -10.01 8.42 15.78
CA VAL A 118 -11.39 7.92 15.76
C VAL A 118 -11.35 6.42 15.51
N GLY A 119 -12.07 5.64 16.33
CA GLY A 119 -12.19 4.19 16.16
C GLY A 119 -12.79 3.81 14.79
N GLU A 120 -12.34 2.71 14.23
CA GLU A 120 -12.75 2.25 12.90
C GLU A 120 -14.26 2.04 12.79
N GLU A 121 -14.91 1.50 13.81
CA GLU A 121 -16.35 1.27 13.83
C GLU A 121 -17.14 2.57 13.62
N VAL A 122 -16.75 3.66 14.30
CA VAL A 122 -17.40 4.96 14.17
C VAL A 122 -17.15 5.56 12.78
N ARG A 123 -15.93 5.41 12.26
CA ARG A 123 -15.58 5.84 10.90
C ARG A 123 -16.38 5.11 9.84
N LEU A 124 -16.55 3.80 9.98
CA LEU A 124 -17.35 2.98 9.07
C LEU A 124 -18.84 3.34 9.13
N LYS A 125 -19.38 3.55 10.32
CA LYS A 125 -20.77 3.98 10.51
C LYS A 125 -21.07 5.34 9.87
N HIS A 126 -20.11 6.25 9.91
CA HIS A 126 -20.22 7.59 9.38
C HIS A 126 -19.24 7.82 8.23
N ARG A 127 -19.11 6.84 7.30
CA ARG A 127 -18.16 6.87 6.20
C ARG A 127 -18.25 8.13 5.34
N TYR A 128 -19.46 8.66 5.12
CA TYR A 128 -19.70 9.90 4.38
C TYR A 128 -19.03 11.13 5.04
N MET A 129 -18.85 11.11 6.37
CA MET A 129 -18.09 12.14 7.08
C MET A 129 -16.59 11.83 7.05
N ASP A 130 -16.20 10.57 7.26
CA ASP A 130 -14.82 10.14 7.22
C ASP A 130 -14.15 10.47 5.88
N LEU A 131 -14.89 10.38 4.77
CA LEU A 131 -14.41 10.76 3.43
C LEU A 131 -14.11 12.26 3.26
N ARG A 132 -14.50 13.12 4.21
CA ARG A 132 -14.11 14.53 4.21
C ARG A 132 -12.76 14.79 4.87
N ARG A 133 -12.20 13.80 5.56
CA ARG A 133 -10.86 13.90 6.13
C ARG A 133 -9.83 13.95 5.00
N PRO A 134 -8.78 14.77 5.15
CA PRO A 134 -7.78 14.96 4.08
C PRO A 134 -7.21 13.65 3.54
N GLU A 135 -6.83 12.73 4.43
CA GLU A 135 -6.21 11.45 4.06
C GLU A 135 -7.19 10.56 3.24
N MET A 136 -8.47 10.55 3.63
CA MET A 136 -9.47 9.76 2.94
C MET A 136 -9.87 10.37 1.60
N LEU A 137 -9.95 11.69 1.56
CA LEU A 137 -10.20 12.42 0.32
C LEU A 137 -9.06 12.22 -0.67
N GLU A 138 -7.80 12.33 -0.21
CA GLU A 138 -6.62 12.12 -1.06
C GLU A 138 -6.57 10.70 -1.62
N ASN A 139 -6.92 9.68 -0.84
CA ASN A 139 -7.04 8.30 -1.35
C ASN A 139 -8.04 8.18 -2.51
N LEU A 140 -9.19 8.87 -2.43
CA LEU A 140 -10.17 8.89 -3.53
C LEU A 140 -9.65 9.64 -4.76
N MET A 141 -8.98 10.78 -4.53
CA MET A 141 -8.39 11.57 -5.61
C MET A 141 -7.26 10.80 -6.30
N LEU A 142 -6.36 10.16 -5.53
CA LEU A 142 -5.31 9.30 -6.06
C LEU A 142 -5.90 8.15 -6.89
N ARG A 143 -6.90 7.45 -6.37
CA ARG A 143 -7.59 6.39 -7.11
C ARG A 143 -8.14 6.90 -8.45
N SER A 144 -8.74 8.09 -8.46
CA SER A 144 -9.27 8.71 -9.68
C SER A 144 -8.16 9.02 -10.70
N ARG A 145 -7.04 9.61 -10.24
CA ARG A 145 -5.89 9.91 -11.09
C ARG A 145 -5.27 8.64 -11.67
N VAL A 146 -5.01 7.63 -10.82
CA VAL A 146 -4.49 6.32 -11.26
C VAL A 146 -5.39 5.68 -12.30
N THR A 147 -6.71 5.67 -12.08
CA THR A 147 -7.66 5.09 -13.04
C THR A 147 -7.66 5.84 -14.38
N THR A 148 -7.61 7.17 -14.32
CA THR A 148 -7.55 8.01 -15.54
C THR A 148 -6.24 7.80 -16.29
N PHE A 149 -5.11 7.75 -15.56
CA PHE A 149 -3.80 7.47 -16.15
C PHE A 149 -3.80 6.12 -16.89
N VAL A 150 -4.24 5.05 -16.22
CA VAL A 150 -4.27 3.70 -16.81
C VAL A 150 -5.15 3.65 -18.07
N ARG A 151 -6.31 4.31 -18.06
CA ARG A 151 -7.17 4.41 -19.25
C ARG A 151 -6.48 5.09 -20.42
N ASN A 152 -5.85 6.22 -20.17
CA ASN A 152 -5.13 6.95 -21.22
C ASN A 152 -3.94 6.13 -21.73
N PHE A 153 -3.12 5.58 -20.83
CA PHE A 153 -1.98 4.75 -21.19
C PHE A 153 -2.39 3.57 -22.10
N LEU A 154 -3.40 2.81 -21.69
CA LEU A 154 -3.85 1.64 -22.47
C LEU A 154 -4.50 2.05 -23.79
N ALA A 155 -5.28 3.13 -23.81
CA ALA A 155 -5.85 3.67 -25.06
C ALA A 155 -4.76 4.10 -26.04
N ASP A 156 -3.71 4.79 -25.57
CA ASP A 156 -2.57 5.22 -26.39
C ASP A 156 -1.76 4.01 -26.93
N HIS A 157 -1.83 2.85 -26.25
CA HIS A 157 -1.25 1.59 -26.70
C HIS A 157 -2.23 0.73 -27.53
N GLY A 158 -3.34 1.30 -28.01
CA GLY A 158 -4.29 0.68 -28.92
C GLY A 158 -5.27 -0.29 -28.27
N PHE A 159 -5.42 -0.26 -26.95
CA PHE A 159 -6.45 -1.03 -26.26
C PHE A 159 -7.81 -0.31 -26.31
N VAL A 160 -8.86 -1.11 -26.39
CA VAL A 160 -10.26 -0.63 -26.42
C VAL A 160 -10.88 -0.86 -25.05
N ASP A 161 -11.32 0.22 -24.38
CA ASP A 161 -12.08 0.13 -23.12
C ASP A 161 -13.47 -0.44 -23.41
N THR A 162 -13.76 -1.63 -22.89
CA THR A 162 -15.00 -2.34 -23.20
C THR A 162 -15.64 -2.86 -21.93
N GLU A 163 -16.83 -2.35 -21.59
CA GLU A 163 -17.62 -2.87 -20.47
C GLU A 163 -18.22 -4.24 -20.79
N THR A 164 -18.15 -5.15 -19.82
CA THR A 164 -18.71 -6.49 -19.90
C THR A 164 -19.87 -6.66 -18.94
N PRO A 165 -20.83 -7.59 -19.19
CA PRO A 165 -21.93 -7.83 -18.29
C PRO A 165 -21.49 -8.24 -16.88
N VAL A 166 -22.15 -7.67 -15.85
CA VAL A 166 -21.95 -8.01 -14.44
C VAL A 166 -22.91 -9.13 -14.00
N LEU A 167 -24.14 -9.16 -14.51
CA LEU A 167 -25.05 -10.29 -14.31
C LEU A 167 -24.74 -11.34 -15.37
N THR A 168 -24.04 -12.39 -14.97
CA THR A 168 -23.55 -13.40 -15.90
C THR A 168 -23.84 -14.81 -15.39
N ARG A 169 -23.35 -15.81 -16.09
CA ARG A 169 -23.37 -17.20 -15.70
C ARG A 169 -22.20 -17.49 -14.76
N ALA A 170 -22.41 -18.41 -13.80
CA ALA A 170 -21.34 -18.94 -12.96
C ALA A 170 -20.21 -19.54 -13.81
N THR A 171 -18.97 -19.18 -13.49
CA THR A 171 -17.75 -19.68 -14.15
C THR A 171 -16.79 -20.24 -13.10
N PRO A 172 -16.17 -21.42 -13.35
CA PRO A 172 -15.25 -22.04 -12.39
C PRO A 172 -13.88 -21.35 -12.46
N GLU A 173 -13.68 -20.24 -11.73
CA GLU A 173 -12.42 -19.49 -11.72
C GLU A 173 -11.61 -19.63 -10.42
N GLY A 174 -11.96 -20.58 -9.55
CA GLY A 174 -11.22 -20.90 -8.32
C GLY A 174 -11.81 -20.35 -7.03
N ALA A 175 -12.54 -19.24 -7.04
CA ALA A 175 -13.33 -18.75 -5.91
C ALA A 175 -14.80 -19.24 -5.97
N ARG A 176 -15.59 -18.96 -4.93
CA ARG A 176 -17.04 -19.11 -5.00
C ARG A 176 -17.65 -17.88 -5.63
N ASP A 177 -18.71 -18.10 -6.42
CA ASP A 177 -19.48 -17.01 -7.02
C ASP A 177 -20.53 -16.47 -6.03
N TYR A 178 -20.71 -15.15 -6.02
CA TYR A 178 -21.91 -14.55 -5.45
C TYR A 178 -23.09 -14.76 -6.39
N LEU A 179 -24.18 -15.33 -5.89
CA LEU A 179 -25.36 -15.63 -6.67
C LEU A 179 -26.46 -14.58 -6.48
N VAL A 180 -27.06 -14.16 -7.59
CA VAL A 180 -28.20 -13.23 -7.61
C VAL A 180 -29.42 -13.97 -8.11
N PRO A 181 -30.48 -14.18 -7.29
CA PRO A 181 -31.68 -14.91 -7.72
C PRO A 181 -32.42 -14.17 -8.84
N SER A 182 -32.85 -14.92 -9.87
CA SER A 182 -33.64 -14.38 -10.95
C SER A 182 -35.10 -14.22 -10.53
N ARG A 183 -35.65 -13.02 -10.65
CA ARG A 183 -37.09 -12.80 -10.44
C ARG A 183 -37.94 -13.35 -11.60
N VAL A 184 -37.39 -13.35 -12.80
CA VAL A 184 -38.11 -13.77 -14.03
C VAL A 184 -38.09 -15.30 -14.17
N HIS A 185 -36.96 -15.94 -13.89
CA HIS A 185 -36.78 -17.37 -14.02
C HIS A 185 -36.68 -17.98 -12.63
N LYS A 186 -37.82 -18.57 -12.15
CA LYS A 186 -37.93 -19.17 -10.82
C LYS A 186 -36.96 -20.35 -10.67
N GLY A 187 -36.13 -20.30 -9.61
CA GLY A 187 -35.15 -21.35 -9.32
C GLY A 187 -33.83 -21.20 -10.06
N GLU A 188 -33.65 -20.13 -10.87
CA GLU A 188 -32.41 -19.82 -11.56
C GLU A 188 -31.70 -18.61 -10.93
N PHE A 189 -30.40 -18.53 -11.14
CA PHE A 189 -29.52 -17.49 -10.57
C PHE A 189 -28.58 -16.95 -11.62
N PHE A 190 -28.32 -15.66 -11.52
CA PHE A 190 -27.13 -15.07 -12.08
C PHE A 190 -25.97 -15.20 -11.11
N ALA A 191 -24.75 -15.15 -11.62
CA ALA A 191 -23.54 -15.01 -10.82
C ALA A 191 -22.91 -13.63 -11.06
N LEU A 192 -22.30 -13.07 -10.02
CA LEU A 192 -21.44 -11.90 -10.17
C LEU A 192 -20.03 -12.37 -10.63
N PRO A 193 -19.37 -11.67 -11.59
CA PRO A 193 -18.14 -12.16 -12.19
C PRO A 193 -16.97 -12.10 -11.21
N GLN A 194 -16.19 -13.16 -11.15
CA GLN A 194 -14.90 -13.18 -10.45
C GLN A 194 -13.82 -12.41 -11.21
N SER A 195 -13.94 -12.40 -12.53
CA SER A 195 -13.24 -11.58 -13.51
C SER A 195 -14.05 -11.59 -14.81
N PRO A 196 -13.82 -10.69 -15.78
CA PRO A 196 -14.47 -10.73 -17.10
C PRO A 196 -13.86 -11.78 -18.04
N GLN A 197 -13.29 -12.86 -17.55
CA GLN A 197 -12.47 -13.82 -18.29
C GLN A 197 -13.17 -14.39 -19.54
N LEU A 198 -14.41 -14.84 -19.40
CA LEU A 198 -15.16 -15.38 -20.53
C LEU A 198 -15.38 -14.34 -21.63
N PHE A 199 -15.76 -13.13 -21.23
CA PHE A 199 -16.09 -12.06 -22.19
C PHE A 199 -14.85 -11.55 -22.91
N LYS A 200 -13.73 -11.35 -22.22
CA LYS A 200 -12.49 -10.88 -22.88
C LYS A 200 -11.96 -11.91 -23.89
N GLN A 201 -12.06 -13.21 -23.60
CA GLN A 201 -11.73 -14.25 -24.57
C GLN A 201 -12.64 -14.20 -25.79
N LEU A 202 -13.96 -14.02 -25.60
CA LEU A 202 -14.89 -13.86 -26.71
C LEU A 202 -14.61 -12.60 -27.54
N LEU A 203 -14.16 -11.52 -26.91
CA LEU A 203 -13.75 -10.31 -27.62
C LEU A 203 -12.50 -10.54 -28.47
N MET A 204 -11.56 -11.34 -28.01
CA MET A 204 -10.41 -11.76 -28.82
C MET A 204 -10.85 -12.60 -30.02
N VAL A 205 -11.74 -13.58 -29.82
CA VAL A 205 -12.34 -14.38 -30.90
C VAL A 205 -13.10 -13.51 -31.89
N ALA A 206 -13.75 -12.44 -31.42
CA ALA A 206 -14.47 -11.46 -32.25
C ALA A 206 -13.53 -10.51 -33.01
N GLY A 207 -12.21 -10.59 -32.80
CA GLY A 207 -11.21 -9.78 -33.49
C GLY A 207 -10.97 -8.40 -32.92
N LEU A 208 -11.32 -8.16 -31.65
CA LEU A 208 -11.05 -6.87 -30.98
C LEU A 208 -9.54 -6.63 -30.80
N ASP A 209 -8.75 -7.70 -30.71
CA ASP A 209 -7.29 -7.72 -30.65
C ASP A 209 -6.69 -7.22 -29.32
N ARG A 210 -7.07 -6.05 -28.84
CA ARG A 210 -6.61 -5.47 -27.58
C ARG A 210 -7.78 -4.91 -26.78
N TYR A 211 -8.07 -5.53 -25.66
CA TYR A 211 -9.14 -5.19 -24.74
C TYR A 211 -8.58 -4.75 -23.41
N PHE A 212 -9.23 -3.78 -22.75
CA PHE A 212 -9.08 -3.56 -21.33
C PHE A 212 -10.39 -3.09 -20.67
N GLN A 213 -10.45 -3.21 -19.37
CA GLN A 213 -11.54 -2.69 -18.54
C GLN A 213 -11.04 -2.42 -17.13
N ILE A 214 -11.50 -1.35 -16.50
CA ILE A 214 -11.40 -1.18 -15.05
C ILE A 214 -12.59 -1.93 -14.43
N ALA A 215 -12.40 -3.22 -14.21
CA ALA A 215 -13.47 -4.16 -13.95
C ALA A 215 -13.81 -4.29 -12.46
N LYS A 216 -15.10 -4.34 -12.14
CA LYS A 216 -15.60 -4.79 -10.83
C LYS A 216 -15.61 -6.31 -10.80
N CYS A 217 -14.97 -6.87 -9.77
CA CYS A 217 -14.83 -8.30 -9.55
C CYS A 217 -15.32 -8.69 -8.16
N PHE A 218 -15.88 -9.92 -8.07
CA PHE A 218 -16.52 -10.40 -6.87
C PHE A 218 -16.05 -11.83 -6.57
N ARG A 219 -15.59 -12.09 -5.35
CA ARG A 219 -15.13 -13.42 -4.91
C ARG A 219 -15.60 -13.68 -3.50
N ASP A 220 -16.37 -14.73 -3.30
CA ASP A 220 -16.80 -15.19 -1.98
C ASP A 220 -15.71 -16.07 -1.36
N GLU A 221 -14.71 -15.39 -0.82
CA GLU A 221 -13.53 -15.98 -0.17
C GLU A 221 -13.33 -15.40 1.23
N ASP A 222 -12.51 -16.07 2.04
CA ASP A 222 -12.08 -15.57 3.34
C ASP A 222 -11.33 -14.26 3.20
N LEU A 223 -11.69 -13.28 4.03
CA LEU A 223 -11.05 -11.97 4.07
C LEU A 223 -9.60 -12.09 4.55
N ARG A 224 -8.72 -11.31 3.93
CA ARG A 224 -7.33 -11.12 4.33
C ARG A 224 -6.99 -9.64 4.29
N ALA A 225 -5.82 -9.26 4.80
CA ALA A 225 -5.38 -7.87 4.80
C ALA A 225 -5.42 -7.22 3.40
N ASP A 226 -5.16 -8.02 2.35
CA ASP A 226 -5.07 -7.62 0.94
C ASP A 226 -6.22 -8.16 0.07
N ARG A 227 -7.26 -8.79 0.66
CA ARG A 227 -8.37 -9.39 -0.08
C ARG A 227 -9.72 -8.93 0.42
N GLN A 228 -10.51 -8.42 -0.50
CA GLN A 228 -11.89 -8.00 -0.28
C GLN A 228 -12.83 -8.81 -1.19
N PRO A 229 -14.09 -9.05 -0.76
CA PRO A 229 -15.07 -9.82 -1.56
C PRO A 229 -15.48 -9.06 -2.83
N GLU A 230 -15.40 -7.75 -2.83
CA GLU A 230 -15.59 -6.86 -3.98
C GLU A 230 -14.35 -6.00 -4.17
N PHE A 231 -13.77 -6.05 -5.36
CA PHE A 231 -12.55 -5.32 -5.67
C PHE A 231 -12.53 -4.88 -7.14
N THR A 232 -11.53 -4.09 -7.51
CA THR A 232 -11.38 -3.60 -8.89
C THR A 232 -10.10 -4.15 -9.49
N GLN A 233 -10.17 -4.66 -10.73
CA GLN A 233 -9.01 -5.06 -11.52
C GLN A 233 -8.76 -4.04 -12.65
N ILE A 234 -7.48 -3.85 -12.97
CA ILE A 234 -7.07 -3.42 -14.28
C ILE A 234 -7.00 -4.71 -15.10
N ASP A 235 -8.05 -4.99 -15.85
CA ASP A 235 -8.17 -6.22 -16.64
C ASP A 235 -7.84 -5.93 -18.09
N LEU A 236 -7.00 -6.75 -18.70
CA LEU A 236 -6.59 -6.59 -20.10
C LEU A 236 -6.42 -7.94 -20.77
N GLU A 237 -6.59 -7.96 -22.09
CA GLU A 237 -6.37 -9.14 -22.94
C GLU A 237 -5.82 -8.70 -24.28
N MET A 238 -4.88 -9.49 -24.83
CA MET A 238 -4.25 -9.23 -26.13
C MET A 238 -4.20 -10.49 -26.96
N SER A 239 -4.43 -10.35 -28.27
CA SER A 239 -4.09 -11.34 -29.28
C SER A 239 -2.62 -11.19 -29.69
N PHE A 240 -2.03 -12.26 -30.24
CA PHE A 240 -0.69 -12.26 -30.85
C PHE A 240 0.41 -11.69 -29.95
N ALA A 241 0.34 -11.97 -28.66
CA ALA A 241 1.30 -11.53 -27.65
C ALA A 241 1.95 -12.74 -26.96
N ASP A 242 3.25 -12.65 -26.76
CA ASP A 242 4.02 -13.54 -25.88
C ASP A 242 4.19 -12.91 -24.49
N GLU A 243 4.84 -13.61 -23.59
CA GLU A 243 5.08 -13.14 -22.23
C GLU A 243 5.91 -11.85 -22.19
N GLU A 244 6.84 -11.65 -23.14
CA GLU A 244 7.70 -10.47 -23.15
C GLU A 244 6.91 -9.20 -23.51
N VAL A 245 5.96 -9.30 -24.44
CA VAL A 245 5.06 -8.20 -24.81
C VAL A 245 4.21 -7.77 -23.60
N VAL A 246 3.64 -8.75 -22.88
CA VAL A 246 2.81 -8.47 -21.70
C VAL A 246 3.65 -7.85 -20.57
N MET A 247 4.81 -8.41 -20.29
CA MET A 247 5.71 -7.90 -19.26
C MET A 247 6.20 -6.48 -19.56
N SER A 248 6.64 -6.22 -20.80
CA SER A 248 7.14 -4.90 -21.20
C SER A 248 6.06 -3.83 -21.16
N LEU A 249 4.84 -4.13 -21.60
CA LEU A 249 3.70 -3.22 -21.51
C LEU A 249 3.39 -2.87 -20.05
N THR A 250 3.32 -3.90 -19.21
CA THR A 250 2.98 -3.72 -17.79
C THR A 250 4.08 -2.97 -17.05
N GLU A 251 5.35 -3.26 -17.33
CA GLU A 251 6.49 -2.53 -16.76
C GLU A 251 6.44 -1.05 -17.13
N SER A 252 6.21 -0.73 -18.41
CA SER A 252 6.09 0.66 -18.87
C SER A 252 4.93 1.37 -18.17
N MET A 253 3.77 0.74 -18.09
CA MET A 253 2.60 1.30 -17.41
C MET A 253 2.88 1.63 -15.94
N ILE A 254 3.52 0.72 -15.21
CA ILE A 254 3.83 0.93 -13.79
C ILE A 254 4.88 2.02 -13.61
N ARG A 255 5.96 2.01 -14.41
CA ARG A 255 7.02 3.03 -14.32
C ARG A 255 6.49 4.43 -14.62
N GLU A 256 5.72 4.58 -15.69
CA GLU A 256 5.13 5.87 -16.07
C GLU A 256 4.09 6.34 -15.04
N LEU A 257 3.31 5.43 -14.46
CA LEU A 257 2.37 5.75 -13.38
C LEU A 257 3.10 6.31 -12.15
N PHE A 258 4.16 5.65 -11.69
CA PHE A 258 4.94 6.13 -10.54
C PHE A 258 5.64 7.46 -10.83
N GLN A 259 6.14 7.63 -12.05
CA GLN A 259 6.70 8.91 -12.47
C GLN A 259 5.65 10.03 -12.46
N ALA A 260 4.45 9.75 -12.96
CA ALA A 260 3.37 10.75 -13.05
C ALA A 260 2.80 11.14 -11.67
N GLU A 261 2.59 10.16 -10.78
CA GLU A 261 1.91 10.39 -9.50
C GLU A 261 2.87 10.72 -8.35
N MET A 262 4.11 10.26 -8.40
CA MET A 262 5.09 10.39 -7.29
C MET A 262 6.40 11.07 -7.71
N GLY A 263 6.63 11.30 -9.00
CA GLY A 263 7.90 11.84 -9.50
C GLY A 263 9.07 10.85 -9.36
N VAL A 264 8.79 9.55 -9.22
CA VAL A 264 9.80 8.51 -8.97
C VAL A 264 10.01 7.69 -10.23
N ASP A 265 11.25 7.64 -10.73
CA ASP A 265 11.66 6.66 -11.73
C ASP A 265 12.05 5.35 -11.05
N LEU A 266 11.29 4.30 -11.29
CA LEU A 266 11.56 2.96 -10.74
C LEU A 266 12.73 2.23 -11.42
N GLY A 267 13.23 2.75 -12.56
CA GLY A 267 14.20 2.04 -13.39
C GLY A 267 13.62 0.79 -14.05
N ALA A 268 14.49 -0.01 -14.69
CA ALA A 268 14.09 -1.27 -15.29
C ALA A 268 13.83 -2.34 -14.22
N PHE A 269 12.79 -3.13 -14.40
CA PHE A 269 12.48 -4.22 -13.47
C PHE A 269 13.40 -5.42 -13.72
N PRO A 270 14.05 -5.95 -12.67
CA PRO A 270 14.91 -7.11 -12.83
C PRO A 270 14.11 -8.36 -13.25
N ARG A 271 14.67 -9.12 -14.17
CA ARG A 271 14.12 -10.42 -14.62
C ARG A 271 14.78 -11.52 -13.81
N MET A 272 14.01 -12.35 -13.16
CA MET A 272 14.51 -13.42 -12.30
C MET A 272 13.75 -14.71 -12.56
N PRO A 273 14.44 -15.81 -12.96
CA PRO A 273 13.80 -17.11 -13.07
C PRO A 273 13.25 -17.61 -11.73
N TYR A 274 12.16 -18.36 -11.76
CA TYR A 274 11.55 -18.95 -10.57
C TYR A 274 12.55 -19.73 -9.70
N ALA A 275 13.39 -20.56 -10.34
CA ALA A 275 14.39 -21.35 -9.63
C ALA A 275 15.40 -20.49 -8.87
N GLU A 276 15.82 -19.36 -9.45
CA GLU A 276 16.72 -18.40 -8.80
C GLU A 276 16.01 -17.69 -7.63
N ALA A 277 14.78 -17.23 -7.83
CA ALA A 277 13.99 -16.58 -6.77
C ALA A 277 13.81 -17.50 -5.56
N MET A 278 13.47 -18.77 -5.79
CA MET A 278 13.34 -19.76 -4.72
C MET A 278 14.68 -20.12 -4.07
N ALA A 279 15.75 -20.18 -4.85
CA ALA A 279 17.09 -20.49 -4.31
C ALA A 279 17.60 -19.35 -3.41
N ARG A 280 17.54 -18.11 -3.86
CA ARG A 280 18.12 -16.95 -3.17
C ARG A 280 17.23 -16.40 -2.06
N PHE A 281 15.89 -16.46 -2.24
CA PHE A 281 14.97 -15.75 -1.36
C PHE A 281 13.91 -16.62 -0.69
N GLY A 282 13.74 -17.87 -1.13
CA GLY A 282 12.71 -18.78 -0.62
C GLY A 282 11.27 -18.34 -0.99
N SER A 283 11.12 -17.47 -1.98
CA SER A 283 9.83 -16.93 -2.42
C SER A 283 9.86 -16.61 -3.92
N ASP A 284 8.76 -16.82 -4.61
CA ASP A 284 8.53 -16.44 -6.02
C ASP A 284 8.23 -14.93 -6.19
N LYS A 285 8.07 -14.21 -5.08
CA LYS A 285 7.84 -12.75 -5.04
C LYS A 285 8.71 -12.07 -3.98
N PRO A 286 10.04 -12.10 -4.13
CA PRO A 286 10.95 -11.57 -3.12
C PRO A 286 10.87 -10.05 -3.01
N ASP A 287 10.87 -9.53 -1.78
CA ASP A 287 11.09 -8.11 -1.54
C ASP A 287 12.59 -7.80 -1.68
N LEU A 288 12.98 -7.20 -2.82
CA LEU A 288 14.38 -6.89 -3.11
C LEU A 288 14.94 -5.68 -2.35
N ARG A 289 14.11 -4.96 -1.60
CA ARG A 289 14.57 -3.89 -0.69
C ARG A 289 15.31 -4.46 0.51
N ILE A 290 15.10 -5.74 0.81
CA ILE A 290 15.78 -6.47 1.88
C ILE A 290 16.99 -7.19 1.27
N PRO A 291 18.25 -6.75 1.55
CA PRO A 291 19.46 -7.29 0.93
C PRO A 291 19.98 -8.56 1.62
N LEU A 292 19.06 -9.42 2.09
CA LEU A 292 19.41 -10.70 2.70
C LEU A 292 19.10 -11.82 1.72
N GLU A 293 20.00 -12.81 1.61
CA GLU A 293 19.84 -13.97 0.72
C GLU A 293 20.04 -15.29 1.45
N LEU A 294 19.37 -16.31 0.95
CA LEU A 294 19.58 -17.69 1.39
C LEU A 294 20.79 -18.28 0.65
N ILE A 295 21.76 -18.78 1.37
CA ILE A 295 22.99 -19.38 0.83
C ILE A 295 22.91 -20.90 0.99
N ASP A 296 22.97 -21.63 -0.11
CA ASP A 296 22.96 -23.09 -0.07
C ASP A 296 24.28 -23.63 0.49
N ILE A 297 24.15 -24.56 1.45
CA ILE A 297 25.27 -25.22 2.14
C ILE A 297 25.08 -26.74 2.19
N LYS A 298 24.20 -27.29 1.34
CA LYS A 298 23.84 -28.71 1.35
C LYS A 298 25.08 -29.62 1.18
N ASP A 299 26.01 -29.25 0.33
CA ASP A 299 27.26 -29.98 0.08
C ASP A 299 28.14 -30.07 1.33
N LEU A 300 28.30 -28.96 2.06
CA LEU A 300 29.07 -28.91 3.31
C LEU A 300 28.43 -29.77 4.41
N MET A 301 27.11 -29.75 4.49
CA MET A 301 26.36 -30.44 5.52
C MET A 301 26.15 -31.94 5.25
N SER A 302 26.40 -32.42 4.08
CA SER A 302 26.25 -33.83 3.69
C SER A 302 27.22 -34.74 4.41
N GLN A 303 28.38 -34.22 4.83
CA GLN A 303 29.48 -34.97 5.49
C GLN A 303 29.51 -34.80 7.00
N VAL A 304 28.58 -34.01 7.58
CA VAL A 304 28.55 -33.72 9.00
C VAL A 304 27.82 -34.85 9.75
N ASP A 305 28.34 -35.27 10.91
CA ASP A 305 27.72 -36.33 11.71
C ASP A 305 26.53 -35.83 12.57
N PHE A 306 25.98 -34.70 12.21
CA PHE A 306 24.80 -34.10 12.84
C PHE A 306 23.55 -34.36 12.05
N LYS A 307 22.75 -35.37 12.42
CA LYS A 307 21.57 -35.85 11.69
C LYS A 307 20.55 -34.77 11.31
N VAL A 308 20.48 -33.70 12.09
CA VAL A 308 19.58 -32.57 11.78
C VAL A 308 19.96 -31.91 10.45
N PHE A 309 21.24 -31.88 10.11
CA PHE A 309 21.76 -31.32 8.88
C PHE A 309 22.02 -32.40 7.81
N SER A 310 22.74 -33.47 8.19
CA SER A 310 23.09 -34.51 7.21
C SER A 310 21.88 -35.28 6.67
N GLY A 311 20.79 -35.40 7.44
CA GLY A 311 19.56 -36.00 6.96
C GLY A 311 18.99 -35.27 5.73
N PRO A 312 18.57 -34.02 5.87
CA PRO A 312 18.12 -33.23 4.72
C PRO A 312 19.19 -33.00 3.66
N ALA A 313 20.46 -32.93 4.03
CA ALA A 313 21.55 -32.75 3.05
C ALA A 313 21.69 -33.96 2.11
N ASN A 314 21.43 -35.16 2.60
CA ASN A 314 21.49 -36.41 1.81
C ASN A 314 20.13 -36.81 1.19
N ASP A 315 19.05 -36.08 1.49
CA ASP A 315 17.75 -36.28 0.86
C ASP A 315 17.67 -35.49 -0.46
N PRO A 316 17.29 -36.13 -1.59
CA PRO A 316 17.04 -35.41 -2.85
C PRO A 316 16.05 -34.25 -2.73
N ASN A 317 15.03 -34.37 -1.87
CA ASN A 317 13.99 -33.37 -1.63
C ASN A 317 14.33 -32.42 -0.45
N GLY A 318 15.47 -32.67 0.21
CA GLY A 318 15.93 -31.88 1.33
C GLY A 318 16.75 -30.66 0.88
N ARG A 319 16.72 -29.64 1.73
CA ARG A 319 17.48 -28.41 1.57
C ARG A 319 18.18 -28.03 2.87
N VAL A 320 19.42 -27.58 2.77
CA VAL A 320 20.14 -26.99 3.90
C VAL A 320 20.71 -25.65 3.45
N THR A 321 20.24 -24.58 4.09
CA THR A 321 20.63 -23.21 3.73
C THR A 321 20.93 -22.37 4.96
N VAL A 322 21.69 -21.31 4.77
CA VAL A 322 21.98 -20.27 5.75
C VAL A 322 21.38 -18.94 5.30
N LEU A 323 20.84 -18.23 6.26
CA LEU A 323 20.48 -16.81 6.15
C LEU A 323 21.48 -16.03 6.99
N LYS A 324 22.40 -15.31 6.36
CA LYS A 324 23.34 -14.38 7.03
C LYS A 324 22.65 -13.06 7.30
N VAL A 325 22.78 -12.57 8.53
CA VAL A 325 22.28 -11.26 8.97
C VAL A 325 23.46 -10.41 9.43
N PRO A 326 23.92 -9.47 8.60
CA PRO A 326 25.01 -8.56 8.96
C PRO A 326 24.70 -7.76 10.23
N GLY A 327 25.65 -7.70 11.18
CA GLY A 327 25.47 -6.97 12.44
C GLY A 327 24.50 -7.63 13.44
N GLY A 328 23.93 -8.78 13.10
CA GLY A 328 22.88 -9.46 13.89
C GLY A 328 23.38 -10.20 15.15
N ALA A 329 24.68 -10.21 15.48
CA ALA A 329 25.18 -10.83 16.71
C ALA A 329 24.61 -10.16 17.99
N SER A 330 24.13 -8.92 17.88
CA SER A 330 23.45 -8.20 18.97
C SER A 330 22.06 -8.74 19.30
N ILE A 331 21.42 -9.51 18.40
CA ILE A 331 20.11 -10.13 18.62
C ILE A 331 20.14 -10.99 19.88
N SER A 332 19.24 -10.71 20.82
CA SER A 332 19.19 -11.38 22.11
C SER A 332 18.71 -12.84 21.98
N ARG A 333 18.97 -13.64 23.00
CA ARG A 333 18.48 -15.02 23.09
C ARG A 333 16.96 -15.10 22.98
N LYS A 334 16.25 -14.17 23.62
CA LYS A 334 14.80 -14.10 23.59
C LYS A 334 14.27 -13.86 22.17
N GLU A 335 14.87 -12.95 21.43
CA GLU A 335 14.49 -12.67 20.03
C GLU A 335 14.74 -13.88 19.14
N ILE A 336 15.87 -14.59 19.32
CA ILE A 336 16.15 -15.85 18.61
C ILE A 336 15.08 -16.91 18.92
N ASP A 337 14.65 -17.01 20.17
CA ASP A 337 13.58 -17.93 20.56
C ASP A 337 12.23 -17.53 19.96
N ASP A 338 11.97 -16.24 19.80
CA ASP A 338 10.76 -15.73 19.12
C ASP A 338 10.82 -15.96 17.60
N TYR A 339 11.99 -15.78 16.95
CA TYR A 339 12.19 -16.19 15.55
C TYR A 339 12.05 -17.70 15.35
N THR A 340 12.49 -18.50 16.31
CA THR A 340 12.31 -19.96 16.27
C THR A 340 10.83 -20.33 16.29
N LYS A 341 10.02 -19.69 17.14
CA LYS A 341 8.55 -19.88 17.15
C LYS A 341 7.92 -19.41 15.83
N PHE A 342 8.41 -18.30 15.26
CA PHE A 342 7.93 -17.76 14.02
C PHE A 342 8.13 -18.74 12.85
N VAL A 343 9.34 -19.26 12.64
CA VAL A 343 9.59 -20.25 11.58
C VAL A 343 8.87 -21.57 11.83
N GLY A 344 8.57 -21.90 13.07
CA GLY A 344 7.74 -23.06 13.44
C GLY A 344 6.35 -23.04 12.83
N GLN A 345 5.79 -21.87 12.56
CA GLN A 345 4.49 -21.73 11.89
C GLN A 345 4.52 -22.22 10.43
N TYR A 346 5.71 -22.28 9.84
CA TYR A 346 5.95 -22.80 8.47
C TYR A 346 6.40 -24.26 8.46
N GLY A 347 6.35 -24.93 9.63
CA GLY A 347 6.69 -26.34 9.78
C GLY A 347 8.16 -26.63 10.15
N ALA A 348 8.99 -25.60 10.33
CA ALA A 348 10.37 -25.80 10.80
C ALA A 348 10.39 -26.33 12.24
N LYS A 349 11.18 -27.38 12.50
CA LYS A 349 11.32 -28.03 13.82
C LYS A 349 12.21 -27.27 14.78
N GLY A 350 12.97 -26.28 14.30
CA GLY A 350 13.88 -25.44 15.05
C GLY A 350 14.59 -24.45 14.14
N LEU A 351 15.31 -23.52 14.76
CA LEU A 351 16.12 -22.53 14.07
C LEU A 351 17.52 -22.56 14.72
N ALA A 352 18.45 -23.28 14.10
CA ALA A 352 19.85 -23.26 14.55
C ALA A 352 20.48 -21.92 14.14
N TRP A 353 21.47 -21.50 14.91
CA TRP A 353 22.14 -20.22 14.68
C TRP A 353 23.61 -20.25 15.09
N VAL A 354 24.44 -19.40 14.50
CA VAL A 354 25.84 -19.13 14.88
C VAL A 354 26.04 -17.61 14.92
N LYS A 355 26.55 -17.07 16.02
CA LYS A 355 27.04 -15.71 16.12
C LYS A 355 28.52 -15.66 15.84
N VAL A 356 28.96 -14.70 15.05
CA VAL A 356 30.34 -14.43 14.71
C VAL A 356 30.81 -13.23 15.55
N ASN A 357 31.49 -13.48 16.66
CA ASN A 357 31.95 -12.42 17.55
C ASN A 357 33.34 -11.90 17.15
N ALA A 358 34.26 -12.81 16.78
CA ALA A 358 35.64 -12.49 16.39
C ALA A 358 36.18 -13.56 15.44
N LEU A 359 35.98 -13.41 14.13
CA LEU A 359 36.37 -14.43 13.15
C LEU A 359 37.88 -14.70 13.12
N SER A 360 38.70 -13.71 13.46
CA SER A 360 40.17 -13.84 13.57
C SER A 360 40.61 -14.83 14.65
N GLU A 361 39.78 -15.14 15.65
CA GLU A 361 40.05 -16.13 16.72
C GLU A 361 39.61 -17.55 16.31
N GLY A 362 39.17 -17.73 15.05
CA GLY A 362 38.67 -19.01 14.54
C GLY A 362 37.43 -19.48 15.29
N LEU A 363 37.39 -20.74 15.70
CA LEU A 363 36.22 -21.31 16.35
C LEU A 363 35.93 -20.71 17.74
N GLU A 364 36.94 -20.21 18.46
CA GLU A 364 36.76 -19.57 19.75
C GLU A 364 36.01 -18.23 19.63
N GLY A 365 36.12 -17.58 18.51
CA GLY A 365 35.39 -16.37 18.19
C GLY A 365 33.93 -16.59 17.74
N LEU A 366 33.46 -17.83 17.66
CA LEU A 366 32.11 -18.19 17.27
C LEU A 366 31.30 -18.66 18.50
N GLN A 367 30.03 -18.30 18.51
CA GLN A 367 29.12 -18.69 19.59
C GLN A 367 27.90 -19.42 19.03
N SER A 368 27.75 -20.71 19.37
CA SER A 368 26.56 -21.49 19.01
C SER A 368 26.52 -22.84 19.75
N PRO A 369 25.33 -23.36 20.07
CA PRO A 369 25.17 -24.70 20.59
C PRO A 369 25.44 -25.81 19.58
N ILE A 370 25.48 -25.55 18.28
CA ILE A 370 25.61 -26.54 17.22
C ILE A 370 27.09 -26.80 16.81
N LEU A 371 28.03 -25.91 17.13
CA LEU A 371 29.44 -26.02 16.71
C LEU A 371 30.07 -27.35 17.12
N LYS A 372 29.75 -27.86 18.34
CA LYS A 372 30.27 -29.11 18.86
C LYS A 372 29.90 -30.36 18.05
N PHE A 373 28.98 -30.24 17.09
CA PHE A 373 28.54 -31.33 16.22
C PHE A 373 29.08 -31.18 14.78
N MET A 374 29.91 -30.18 14.51
CA MET A 374 30.43 -29.89 13.19
C MET A 374 31.98 -29.98 13.25
N PRO A 375 32.61 -30.61 12.24
CA PRO A 375 34.06 -30.57 12.10
C PRO A 375 34.58 -29.13 11.90
N ASP A 376 35.75 -28.84 12.44
CA ASP A 376 36.35 -27.49 12.42
C ASP A 376 36.55 -26.97 11.00
N ASP A 377 37.00 -27.82 10.11
CA ASP A 377 37.21 -27.50 8.68
C ASP A 377 35.90 -27.18 7.97
N VAL A 378 34.80 -27.87 8.30
CA VAL A 378 33.46 -27.57 7.77
C VAL A 378 32.94 -26.23 8.28
N VAL A 379 33.17 -25.93 9.58
CA VAL A 379 32.77 -24.60 10.12
C VAL A 379 33.53 -23.48 9.44
N MET A 380 34.83 -23.63 9.24
CA MET A 380 35.64 -22.61 8.57
C MET A 380 35.24 -22.44 7.07
N ALA A 381 35.02 -23.55 6.37
CA ALA A 381 34.51 -23.51 5.00
C ALA A 381 33.10 -22.86 4.91
N LEU A 382 32.27 -23.05 5.93
CA LEU A 382 30.98 -22.36 6.03
C LEU A 382 31.16 -20.85 6.20
N MET A 383 32.05 -20.40 7.11
CA MET A 383 32.31 -18.96 7.30
C MET A 383 32.80 -18.30 6.01
N GLU A 384 33.69 -18.95 5.28
CA GLU A 384 34.16 -18.51 3.98
C GLU A 384 33.02 -18.46 2.94
N ARG A 385 32.20 -19.52 2.86
CA ARG A 385 31.07 -19.63 1.90
C ARG A 385 30.07 -18.50 2.05
N VAL A 386 29.76 -18.11 3.31
CA VAL A 386 28.77 -17.06 3.59
C VAL A 386 29.39 -15.66 3.66
N ASP A 387 30.71 -15.56 3.46
CA ASP A 387 31.46 -14.31 3.61
C ASP A 387 31.12 -13.67 4.98
N ALA A 388 31.35 -14.46 6.06
CA ALA A 388 31.03 -14.05 7.41
C ALA A 388 31.96 -12.94 7.92
N ALA A 389 31.41 -11.99 8.66
CA ALA A 389 32.16 -10.91 9.29
C ALA A 389 31.86 -10.83 10.79
N ASP A 390 32.76 -10.19 11.54
CA ASP A 390 32.55 -9.92 12.96
C ASP A 390 31.25 -9.15 13.19
N GLY A 391 30.43 -9.62 14.12
CA GLY A 391 29.11 -9.06 14.40
C GLY A 391 27.95 -9.70 13.64
N ASP A 392 28.18 -10.66 12.75
CA ASP A 392 27.12 -11.34 12.01
C ASP A 392 26.41 -12.42 12.86
N ILE A 393 25.16 -12.73 12.51
CA ILE A 393 24.49 -13.95 12.93
C ILE A 393 24.05 -14.75 11.70
N LEU A 394 24.22 -16.05 11.79
CA LEU A 394 23.82 -17.01 10.76
C LEU A 394 22.65 -17.83 11.28
N PHE A 395 21.53 -17.84 10.56
CA PHE A 395 20.39 -18.71 10.84
C PHE A 395 20.34 -19.87 9.85
N PHE A 396 20.05 -21.08 10.32
CA PHE A 396 20.08 -22.29 9.51
C PHE A 396 18.68 -22.87 9.32
N GLY A 397 18.38 -23.25 8.09
CA GLY A 397 17.23 -24.07 7.72
C GLY A 397 17.68 -25.42 7.19
N ALA A 398 17.15 -26.49 7.75
CA ALA A 398 17.46 -27.87 7.35
C ALA A 398 16.21 -28.75 7.48
N ASP A 399 15.53 -29.00 6.38
CA ASP A 399 14.31 -29.81 6.28
C ASP A 399 14.03 -30.09 4.80
N SER A 400 12.79 -30.45 4.44
CA SER A 400 12.35 -30.46 3.05
C SER A 400 12.51 -29.08 2.39
N THR A 401 12.74 -29.05 1.09
CA THR A 401 12.92 -27.80 0.33
C THR A 401 11.79 -26.79 0.58
N ARG A 402 10.54 -27.27 0.69
CA ARG A 402 9.38 -26.43 0.96
C ARG A 402 9.47 -25.74 2.34
N VAL A 403 9.68 -26.54 3.39
CA VAL A 403 9.73 -26.02 4.78
C VAL A 403 10.86 -25.00 4.95
N VAL A 404 12.04 -25.27 4.36
CA VAL A 404 13.19 -24.38 4.42
C VAL A 404 12.89 -23.08 3.66
N SER A 405 12.36 -23.18 2.45
CA SER A 405 12.03 -22.00 1.63
C SER A 405 10.97 -21.13 2.29
N ASP A 406 9.85 -21.73 2.72
CA ASP A 406 8.76 -21.00 3.37
C ASP A 406 9.21 -20.36 4.69
N GLY A 407 9.93 -21.12 5.53
CA GLY A 407 10.36 -20.68 6.86
C GLY A 407 11.47 -19.61 6.82
N LEU A 408 12.56 -19.87 6.10
CA LEU A 408 13.64 -18.88 6.02
C LEU A 408 13.31 -17.70 5.08
N GLY A 409 12.51 -17.92 4.04
CA GLY A 409 11.99 -16.83 3.20
C GLY A 409 11.14 -15.85 3.99
N ALA A 410 10.23 -16.35 4.85
CA ALA A 410 9.46 -15.52 5.77
C ALA A 410 10.33 -14.85 6.83
N LEU A 411 11.30 -15.58 7.40
CA LEU A 411 12.23 -15.04 8.40
C LEU A 411 13.08 -13.90 7.80
N ARG A 412 13.53 -14.05 6.58
CA ARG A 412 14.26 -13.02 5.84
C ARG A 412 13.47 -11.70 5.81
N VAL A 413 12.19 -11.77 5.44
CA VAL A 413 11.32 -10.58 5.37
C VAL A 413 11.11 -9.99 6.77
N LYS A 414 10.86 -10.84 7.76
CA LYS A 414 10.69 -10.40 9.14
C LYS A 414 11.93 -9.68 9.68
N LEU A 415 13.11 -10.25 9.49
CA LEU A 415 14.38 -9.64 9.91
C LEU A 415 14.64 -8.31 9.20
N GLY A 416 14.30 -8.22 7.89
CA GLY A 416 14.45 -6.97 7.13
C GLY A 416 13.52 -5.86 7.58
N HIS A 417 12.47 -6.16 8.33
CA HIS A 417 11.56 -5.17 8.92
C HIS A 417 11.90 -4.88 10.40
N ASP A 418 12.50 -5.82 11.09
CA ASP A 418 12.82 -5.69 12.53
C ASP A 418 14.16 -4.95 12.74
N LEU A 419 15.06 -4.97 11.76
CA LEU A 419 16.42 -4.38 11.78
C LEU A 419 16.54 -3.17 10.84
#